data_996ae110bdb8615253adbe279848cbab
#
_entry.id   996ae110bdb8615253adbe279848cbab
#
_cell.length_a   1.000
_cell.length_b   1.000
_cell.length_c   1.000
_cell.angle_alpha   90.00
_cell.angle_beta   90.00
_cell.angle_gamma   90.00
#
_symmetry.space_group_name_H-M   'P 1'
#
loop_
_entity.id
_entity.type
_entity.pdbx_description
1 polymer ?
#
loop_
_entity_poly.entity_id
_entity_poly.type
_entity_poly.pdbx_seq_one_letter_code
_entity_poly.pdbx_strand_id
1 'polypeptide(L)'
;EMTSSLVGSEMCIRDRDLGAASIIREIFPEAVLHASTQMTIHSVYGAEKAVEMGFKRVVLSREMSKEDIKLICDTGIETEIFVHGALCMCVSGQCYLSSIIGERSANRGLCAQPCRLPFSASGNSDAYSLSLKDLSLVQKLEDIALMGVSSLKIEGRMKRPEYVAAAVTACKKALEGEKPNMDMLRAVFSRNGFTDGYFTGKHENMFGRRDRDDILNTKSSIQDLKQLCRQKQKAADLFFEISIKENQPVRLTALSSDGCSAEVLGEAPEIAVKKPVSHEFLERQLAKLGDTVYSYSGVKEDIDSHMTISAKTVNELRRKACAEIDRNRIVRAKGSALIHPFLYSIQEHSCCGRQIRIRVENEDQLYMLNENSADSFIIPLRLFKSCKINLPKEKIIIEPPRFIINEKNIFDALRELYNDGYSHLLCGNIAYLKAYEYGYFLHGDFGLNITNSYSLKALEGIGLEDVTISFETKLSYVNKLGGNIKRGIIAYGKLPVMINRCCPVKNEIGCRKCRKQLQDRTGRTYKILCRQDYVELLNPQTLYMADRLDDIKNVDFITLYFTDEKPKEVIAAIEMYKSGSAVRPEGITRGLYYRGIK
;
A
#
# COMPACT_ATOMS: atom_id res chain seq x y z
N GLU A 1 -11.14 1.92 10.63
CA GLU A 1 -9.71 1.57 10.84
C GLU A 1 -8.72 2.52 10.13
N MET A 2 -9.11 3.21 9.08
CA MET A 2 -8.26 4.27 8.48
C MET A 2 -8.17 5.51 9.35
N THR A 3 -9.17 5.78 10.17
CA THR A 3 -9.23 6.95 11.04
C THR A 3 -8.34 6.87 12.27
N SER A 4 -7.98 5.66 12.73
CA SER A 4 -7.10 5.48 13.89
C SER A 4 -5.62 5.82 13.62
N SER A 5 -5.23 6.02 12.37
CA SER A 5 -3.88 6.46 11.98
C SER A 5 -3.78 7.97 11.72
N LEU A 6 -4.89 8.69 11.84
CA LEU A 6 -4.97 10.14 11.64
C LEU A 6 -4.78 10.84 12.99
N VAL A 7 -3.56 10.82 13.49
CA VAL A 7 -3.17 11.62 14.67
C VAL A 7 -2.54 12.90 14.15
N GLY A 8 -3.30 13.98 14.16
CA GLY A 8 -2.85 15.30 13.73
C GLY A 8 -3.97 16.09 13.05
N SER A 9 -3.73 17.36 12.82
CA SER A 9 -4.66 18.30 12.20
C SER A 9 -4.88 18.10 10.69
N GLU A 10 -4.20 17.13 10.06
CA GLU A 10 -4.29 16.84 8.64
C GLU A 10 -5.11 15.58 8.37
N MET A 11 -6.32 15.75 7.89
CA MET A 11 -7.08 14.66 7.26
C MET A 11 -6.52 14.43 5.86
N CYS A 12 -5.64 13.44 5.71
CA CYS A 12 -5.16 13.00 4.41
C CYS A 12 -5.74 11.63 4.07
N ILE A 13 -6.21 11.47 2.83
CA ILE A 13 -6.71 10.20 2.31
C ILE A 13 -5.62 9.59 1.43
N ARG A 14 -5.16 8.38 1.79
CA ARG A 14 -4.18 7.62 1.01
C ARG A 14 -4.90 6.64 0.11
N ASP A 15 -4.90 6.87 -1.18
CA ASP A 15 -5.63 6.06 -2.12
C ASP A 15 -4.74 5.49 -3.23
N ARG A 16 -5.22 4.41 -3.80
CA ARG A 16 -4.72 3.75 -4.99
C ARG A 16 -5.76 3.70 -6.08
N ASP A 17 -7.04 3.61 -5.71
CA ASP A 17 -8.14 3.47 -6.64
C ASP A 17 -8.46 4.83 -7.26
N LEU A 18 -8.20 4.96 -8.57
CA LEU A 18 -8.39 6.22 -9.28
C LEU A 18 -9.85 6.64 -9.33
N GLY A 19 -10.78 5.69 -9.29
CA GLY A 19 -12.20 5.97 -9.23
C GLY A 19 -12.61 6.56 -7.87
N ALA A 20 -12.12 5.97 -6.78
CA ALA A 20 -12.35 6.51 -5.45
C ALA A 20 -11.73 7.91 -5.29
N ALA A 21 -10.50 8.10 -5.76
CA ALA A 21 -9.83 9.42 -5.75
C ALA A 21 -10.63 10.47 -6.55
N SER A 22 -11.13 10.10 -7.73
CA SER A 22 -11.96 10.96 -8.58
C SER A 22 -13.26 11.37 -7.88
N ILE A 23 -13.95 10.41 -7.25
CA ILE A 23 -15.18 10.65 -6.48
C ILE A 23 -14.93 11.59 -5.30
N ILE A 24 -13.87 11.35 -4.53
CA ILE A 24 -13.53 12.18 -3.36
C ILE A 24 -13.28 13.62 -3.80
N ARG A 25 -12.54 13.82 -4.86
CA ARG A 25 -12.25 15.17 -5.40
C ARG A 25 -13.49 15.91 -5.89
N GLU A 26 -14.47 15.19 -6.42
CA GLU A 26 -15.72 15.78 -6.87
C GLU A 26 -16.64 16.18 -5.71
N ILE A 27 -16.76 15.29 -4.70
CA ILE A 27 -17.65 15.52 -3.55
C ILE A 27 -16.99 16.44 -2.52
N PHE A 28 -15.69 16.35 -2.36
CA PHE A 28 -14.92 17.09 -1.37
C PHE A 28 -13.60 17.63 -1.99
N PRO A 29 -13.68 18.71 -2.79
CA PRO A 29 -12.54 19.29 -3.51
C PRO A 29 -11.35 19.66 -2.61
N GLU A 30 -11.62 20.05 -1.37
CA GLU A 30 -10.60 20.43 -0.37
C GLU A 30 -9.87 19.24 0.24
N ALA A 31 -10.27 17.99 -0.07
CA ALA A 31 -9.63 16.81 0.47
C ALA A 31 -8.17 16.70 0.00
N VAL A 32 -7.26 16.55 0.95
CA VAL A 32 -5.85 16.31 0.67
C VAL A 32 -5.63 14.84 0.35
N LEU A 33 -5.38 14.52 -0.92
CA LEU A 33 -5.13 13.15 -1.38
C LEU A 33 -3.63 12.86 -1.44
N HIS A 34 -3.22 11.70 -0.89
CA HIS A 34 -1.87 11.17 -1.01
C HIS A 34 -1.87 9.92 -1.87
N ALA A 35 -1.00 9.88 -2.89
CA ALA A 35 -0.81 8.71 -3.70
C ALA A 35 -0.15 7.60 -2.87
N SER A 36 -0.85 6.46 -2.74
CA SER A 36 -0.35 5.32 -1.96
C SER A 36 0.85 4.65 -2.62
N THR A 37 1.74 4.01 -1.83
CA THR A 37 2.74 3.05 -2.36
C THR A 37 2.13 2.00 -3.29
N GLN A 38 0.84 1.69 -3.13
CA GLN A 38 0.13 0.73 -3.97
C GLN A 38 -0.07 1.23 -5.41
N MET A 39 0.16 2.50 -5.71
CA MET A 39 0.17 3.06 -7.06
C MET A 39 1.48 2.78 -7.82
N THR A 40 2.45 2.12 -7.18
CA THR A 40 3.71 1.69 -7.80
C THR A 40 4.55 2.86 -8.32
N ILE A 41 4.58 3.99 -7.58
CA ILE A 41 5.31 5.19 -7.99
C ILE A 41 6.77 5.05 -7.58
N HIS A 42 7.66 5.02 -8.58
CA HIS A 42 9.10 4.85 -8.38
C HIS A 42 9.94 5.54 -9.45
N SER A 43 9.36 6.55 -10.10
CA SER A 43 10.02 7.35 -11.14
C SER A 43 9.51 8.78 -11.14
N VAL A 44 10.23 9.69 -11.77
CA VAL A 44 9.87 11.12 -11.86
C VAL A 44 8.53 11.28 -12.58
N TYR A 45 8.37 10.69 -13.76
CA TYR A 45 7.14 10.81 -14.55
C TYR A 45 5.93 10.17 -13.83
N GLY A 46 6.16 9.10 -13.05
CA GLY A 46 5.11 8.53 -12.21
C GLY A 46 4.67 9.49 -11.09
N ALA A 47 5.61 10.19 -10.47
CA ALA A 47 5.32 11.18 -9.44
C ALA A 47 4.62 12.42 -10.01
N GLU A 48 5.11 12.97 -11.12
CA GLU A 48 4.48 14.08 -11.83
C GLU A 48 3.05 13.73 -12.26
N LYS A 49 2.85 12.55 -12.84
CA LYS A 49 1.51 12.12 -13.26
C LYS A 49 0.56 11.99 -12.08
N ALA A 50 1.01 11.52 -10.93
CA ALA A 50 0.19 11.49 -9.73
C ALA A 50 -0.22 12.91 -9.28
N VAL A 51 0.69 13.89 -9.35
CA VAL A 51 0.37 15.30 -9.05
C VAL A 51 -0.63 15.87 -10.04
N GLU A 52 -0.47 15.62 -11.35
CA GLU A 52 -1.45 16.00 -12.38
C GLU A 52 -2.83 15.40 -12.12
N MET A 53 -2.88 14.18 -11.60
CA MET A 53 -4.12 13.53 -11.16
C MET A 53 -4.67 14.09 -9.85
N GLY A 54 -4.01 15.10 -9.25
CA GLY A 54 -4.44 15.86 -8.08
C GLY A 54 -4.04 15.28 -6.74
N PHE A 55 -3.06 14.39 -6.69
CA PHE A 55 -2.46 13.96 -5.43
C PHE A 55 -1.44 15.02 -4.97
N LYS A 56 -1.52 15.44 -3.71
CA LYS A 56 -0.62 16.45 -3.15
C LYS A 56 0.73 15.85 -2.74
N ARG A 57 0.73 14.63 -2.24
CA ARG A 57 1.93 13.92 -1.77
C ARG A 57 2.01 12.53 -2.40
N VAL A 58 3.23 12.08 -2.68
CA VAL A 58 3.48 10.75 -3.25
C VAL A 58 4.22 9.87 -2.24
N VAL A 59 3.61 8.73 -1.87
CA VAL A 59 4.29 7.71 -1.07
C VAL A 59 5.07 6.81 -1.99
N LEU A 60 6.38 6.97 -2.02
CA LEU A 60 7.27 6.27 -2.94
C LEU A 60 7.35 4.77 -2.65
N SER A 61 7.62 4.00 -3.69
CA SER A 61 7.87 2.57 -3.59
C SER A 61 9.11 2.28 -2.72
N ARG A 62 9.08 1.18 -1.96
CA ARG A 62 10.16 0.82 -1.01
C ARG A 62 11.43 0.33 -1.70
N GLU A 63 11.33 0.01 -2.97
CA GLU A 63 12.37 -0.63 -3.78
C GLU A 63 13.32 0.38 -4.45
N MET A 64 13.18 1.67 -4.13
CA MET A 64 13.97 2.75 -4.74
C MET A 64 15.35 2.92 -4.09
N SER A 65 16.32 3.36 -4.89
CA SER A 65 17.62 3.81 -4.42
C SER A 65 17.58 5.24 -3.89
N LYS A 66 18.62 5.65 -3.15
CA LYS A 66 18.82 7.04 -2.69
C LYS A 66 18.79 8.01 -3.86
N GLU A 67 19.45 7.65 -4.95
CA GLU A 67 19.57 8.44 -6.17
C GLU A 67 18.21 8.66 -6.83
N ASP A 68 17.42 7.59 -7.00
CA ASP A 68 16.09 7.67 -7.60
C ASP A 68 15.12 8.52 -6.74
N ILE A 69 15.18 8.37 -5.41
CA ILE A 69 14.40 9.20 -4.47
C ILE A 69 14.78 10.68 -4.61
N LYS A 70 16.09 10.97 -4.66
CA LYS A 70 16.59 12.33 -4.80
C LYS A 70 16.10 13.00 -6.08
N LEU A 71 16.09 12.27 -7.22
CA LEU A 71 15.57 12.80 -8.49
C LEU A 71 14.12 13.25 -8.37
N ILE A 72 13.28 12.52 -7.64
CA ILE A 72 11.88 12.92 -7.42
C ILE A 72 11.80 14.10 -6.45
N CYS A 73 12.58 14.12 -5.37
CA CYS A 73 12.61 15.25 -4.43
C CYS A 73 13.03 16.55 -5.13
N ASP A 74 13.97 16.49 -6.08
CA ASP A 74 14.45 17.65 -6.84
C ASP A 74 13.39 18.30 -7.74
N THR A 75 12.28 17.60 -8.03
CA THR A 75 11.12 18.19 -8.73
C THR A 75 10.28 19.10 -7.84
N GLY A 76 10.50 19.11 -6.52
CA GLY A 76 9.69 19.85 -5.55
C GLY A 76 8.38 19.16 -5.14
N ILE A 77 8.11 17.95 -5.62
CA ILE A 77 6.93 17.17 -5.24
C ILE A 77 7.06 16.69 -3.79
N GLU A 78 5.99 16.86 -2.99
CA GLU A 78 5.96 16.30 -1.63
C GLU A 78 6.08 14.78 -1.67
N THR A 79 7.15 14.26 -1.05
CA THR A 79 7.45 12.83 -1.00
C THR A 79 7.33 12.26 0.40
N GLU A 80 6.83 11.02 0.50
CA GLU A 80 6.83 10.22 1.72
C GLU A 80 7.55 8.89 1.47
N ILE A 81 8.52 8.53 2.31
CA ILE A 81 9.24 7.26 2.21
C ILE A 81 9.14 6.42 3.47
N PHE A 82 9.17 5.09 3.31
CA PHE A 82 9.28 4.18 4.45
C PHE A 82 10.70 4.19 5.01
N VAL A 83 10.83 4.41 6.31
CA VAL A 83 12.12 4.45 7.01
C VAL A 83 12.33 3.30 7.98
N HIS A 84 11.25 2.64 8.43
CA HIS A 84 11.36 1.48 9.32
C HIS A 84 10.16 0.54 9.17
N GLY A 85 10.44 -0.78 9.24
CA GLY A 85 9.41 -1.80 9.31
C GLY A 85 9.51 -2.90 8.27
N ALA A 86 8.44 -3.64 8.08
CA ALA A 86 8.43 -4.80 7.18
C ALA A 86 8.72 -4.39 5.72
N LEU A 87 9.73 -5.03 5.12
CA LEU A 87 10.06 -4.88 3.71
C LEU A 87 9.37 -5.98 2.89
N CYS A 88 8.68 -5.56 1.82
CA CYS A 88 8.05 -6.49 0.89
C CYS A 88 9.09 -7.06 -0.10
N MET A 89 8.92 -8.33 -0.48
CA MET A 89 9.72 -8.95 -1.54
C MET A 89 9.29 -8.46 -2.92
N CYS A 90 7.98 -8.30 -3.11
CA CYS A 90 7.40 -7.81 -4.36
C CYS A 90 7.42 -6.30 -4.41
N VAL A 91 7.62 -5.76 -5.60
CA VAL A 91 7.42 -4.34 -5.90
C VAL A 91 6.05 -3.90 -5.39
N SER A 92 6.03 -2.76 -4.73
CA SER A 92 4.84 -2.19 -4.11
C SER A 92 3.69 -2.08 -5.12
N GLY A 93 2.50 -2.56 -4.76
CA GLY A 93 1.32 -2.53 -5.63
C GLY A 93 1.23 -3.62 -6.71
N GLN A 94 2.21 -4.51 -6.84
CA GLN A 94 2.27 -5.53 -7.90
C GLN A 94 2.27 -6.97 -7.35
N CYS A 95 1.82 -7.17 -6.10
CA CYS A 95 1.80 -8.49 -5.47
C CYS A 95 0.42 -9.14 -5.56
N TYR A 96 0.32 -10.22 -6.34
CA TYR A 96 -0.89 -11.04 -6.50
C TYR A 96 -0.76 -12.43 -5.87
N LEU A 97 0.41 -12.77 -5.28
CA LEU A 97 0.68 -14.09 -4.71
C LEU A 97 -0.31 -14.45 -3.60
N SER A 98 -0.64 -13.49 -2.73
CA SER A 98 -1.58 -13.70 -1.61
C SER A 98 -3.01 -13.96 -2.09
N SER A 99 -3.43 -13.33 -3.19
CA SER A 99 -4.74 -13.53 -3.81
C SER A 99 -4.86 -14.91 -4.46
N ILE A 100 -3.81 -15.33 -5.18
CA ILE A 100 -3.78 -16.62 -5.88
C ILE A 100 -3.76 -17.79 -4.89
N ILE A 101 -2.95 -17.71 -3.83
CA ILE A 101 -2.81 -18.81 -2.84
C ILE A 101 -4.01 -18.86 -1.87
N GLY A 102 -4.50 -17.71 -1.40
CA GLY A 102 -5.44 -17.65 -0.28
C GLY A 102 -6.62 -16.70 -0.44
N GLU A 103 -6.90 -16.21 -1.66
CA GLU A 103 -8.02 -15.30 -1.98
C GLU A 103 -8.00 -13.98 -1.18
N ARG A 104 -6.84 -13.61 -0.62
CA ARG A 104 -6.65 -12.40 0.18
C ARG A 104 -5.79 -11.41 -0.59
N SER A 105 -6.39 -10.35 -1.12
CA SER A 105 -5.66 -9.38 -1.93
C SER A 105 -4.69 -8.56 -1.10
N ALA A 106 -3.39 -8.66 -1.43
CA ALA A 106 -2.35 -7.79 -0.88
C ALA A 106 -2.57 -6.34 -1.31
N ASN A 107 -3.07 -6.15 -2.52
CA ASN A 107 -3.36 -4.86 -3.13
C ASN A 107 -4.55 -4.13 -2.46
N ARG A 108 -5.40 -4.87 -1.75
CA ARG A 108 -6.52 -4.35 -0.95
C ARG A 108 -6.26 -4.38 0.56
N GLY A 109 -4.99 -4.52 0.97
CA GLY A 109 -4.59 -4.49 2.37
C GLY A 109 -4.80 -5.79 3.16
N LEU A 110 -5.22 -6.90 2.53
CA LEU A 110 -5.51 -8.18 3.17
C LEU A 110 -4.38 -9.22 3.02
N CYS A 111 -3.13 -8.79 2.83
CA CYS A 111 -1.99 -9.67 2.60
C CYS A 111 -1.83 -10.73 3.69
N ALA A 112 -1.81 -12.02 3.28
CA ALA A 112 -1.53 -13.16 4.16
C ALA A 112 -0.03 -13.43 4.37
N GLN A 113 0.85 -12.58 3.80
CA GLN A 113 2.30 -12.71 3.86
C GLN A 113 2.86 -14.05 3.32
N PRO A 114 2.41 -14.58 2.16
CA PRO A 114 2.88 -15.87 1.65
C PRO A 114 4.39 -15.87 1.35
N CYS A 115 5.01 -14.71 1.08
CA CYS A 115 6.45 -14.58 0.91
C CYS A 115 7.26 -14.90 2.20
N ARG A 116 6.59 -15.06 3.35
CA ARG A 116 7.20 -15.45 4.63
C ARG A 116 7.09 -16.95 4.91
N LEU A 117 6.48 -17.70 4.00
CA LEU A 117 6.43 -19.16 4.03
C LEU A 117 7.67 -19.77 3.35
N PRO A 118 7.96 -21.06 3.58
CA PRO A 118 9.06 -21.74 2.88
C PRO A 118 8.84 -21.74 1.36
N PHE A 119 9.84 -21.24 0.65
CA PHE A 119 10.04 -21.34 -0.78
C PHE A 119 11.52 -21.66 -1.03
N SER A 120 11.81 -22.56 -1.95
CA SER A 120 13.16 -23.02 -2.22
C SER A 120 13.50 -23.08 -3.71
N ALA A 121 14.70 -22.67 -4.06
CA ALA A 121 15.31 -22.90 -5.37
C ALA A 121 16.15 -24.20 -5.39
N SER A 122 16.65 -24.64 -4.23
CA SER A 122 17.53 -25.80 -4.07
C SER A 122 16.77 -27.11 -3.79
N GLY A 123 15.49 -27.04 -3.43
CA GLY A 123 14.71 -28.16 -2.90
C GLY A 123 14.81 -28.32 -1.36
N ASN A 124 15.50 -27.41 -0.67
CA ASN A 124 15.55 -27.41 0.79
C ASN A 124 14.23 -26.93 1.37
N SER A 125 13.50 -27.79 2.06
CA SER A 125 12.18 -27.51 2.65
C SER A 125 12.20 -26.38 3.70
N ASP A 126 13.37 -26.04 4.25
CA ASP A 126 13.54 -24.99 5.27
C ASP A 126 14.11 -23.68 4.71
N ALA A 127 14.13 -23.54 3.39
CA ALA A 127 14.53 -22.30 2.74
C ALA A 127 13.38 -21.29 2.67
N TYR A 128 13.70 -20.00 2.90
CA TYR A 128 12.77 -18.88 2.88
C TYR A 128 13.19 -17.85 1.82
N SER A 129 13.34 -18.29 0.59
CA SER A 129 13.95 -17.51 -0.50
C SER A 129 13.17 -16.26 -0.89
N LEU A 130 11.91 -16.12 -0.47
CA LEU A 130 11.09 -14.91 -0.67
C LEU A 130 11.05 -14.01 0.57
N SER A 131 11.73 -14.34 1.67
CA SER A 131 11.67 -13.56 2.91
C SER A 131 12.82 -12.56 3.02
N LEU A 132 12.51 -11.26 3.01
CA LEU A 132 13.46 -10.19 3.28
C LEU A 132 13.55 -9.86 4.77
N LYS A 133 14.70 -9.34 5.21
CA LYS A 133 14.88 -8.63 6.48
C LYS A 133 13.94 -7.42 6.57
N ASP A 134 13.74 -6.89 7.78
CA ASP A 134 12.99 -5.66 7.94
C ASP A 134 13.84 -4.44 7.51
N LEU A 135 13.20 -3.43 6.94
CA LEU A 135 13.84 -2.16 6.58
C LEU A 135 14.21 -1.38 7.83
N SER A 136 15.39 -0.77 7.87
CA SER A 136 15.68 0.32 8.79
C SER A 136 16.64 1.33 8.17
N LEU A 137 16.15 2.55 7.99
CA LEU A 137 16.90 3.73 7.57
C LEU A 137 17.08 4.74 8.73
N VAL A 138 16.82 4.30 9.98
CA VAL A 138 16.86 5.17 11.17
C VAL A 138 18.20 5.89 11.31
N GLN A 139 19.31 5.23 10.99
CA GLN A 139 20.66 5.82 11.03
C GLN A 139 20.99 6.75 9.84
N LYS A 140 20.07 6.92 8.91
CA LYS A 140 20.23 7.71 7.69
C LYS A 140 19.21 8.85 7.58
N LEU A 141 18.48 9.15 8.68
CA LEU A 141 17.40 10.12 8.66
C LEU A 141 17.87 11.54 8.39
N GLU A 142 19.06 11.90 8.83
CA GLU A 142 19.69 13.18 8.50
C GLU A 142 19.93 13.33 6.99
N ASP A 143 20.56 12.34 6.36
CA ASP A 143 20.75 12.29 4.90
C ASP A 143 19.42 12.40 4.16
N ILE A 144 18.41 11.67 4.64
CA ILE A 144 17.07 11.65 4.04
C ILE A 144 16.40 13.03 4.14
N ALA A 145 16.53 13.70 5.27
CA ALA A 145 16.02 15.05 5.45
C ALA A 145 16.72 16.06 4.51
N LEU A 146 18.04 15.96 4.38
CA LEU A 146 18.83 16.78 3.46
C LEU A 146 18.49 16.54 1.97
N MET A 147 17.95 15.37 1.64
CA MET A 147 17.46 15.09 0.27
C MET A 147 16.17 15.82 -0.07
N GLY A 148 15.47 16.40 0.90
CA GLY A 148 14.19 17.08 0.70
C GLY A 148 12.96 16.17 0.83
N VAL A 149 13.08 14.99 1.43
CA VAL A 149 11.94 14.12 1.73
C VAL A 149 11.00 14.81 2.72
N SER A 150 9.73 14.96 2.36
CA SER A 150 8.74 15.72 3.15
C SER A 150 8.15 14.93 4.32
N SER A 151 8.14 13.59 4.26
CA SER A 151 7.50 12.75 5.29
C SER A 151 8.19 11.40 5.45
N LEU A 152 8.33 10.98 6.72
CA LEU A 152 8.95 9.72 7.11
C LEU A 152 7.88 8.74 7.60
N LYS A 153 7.82 7.54 7.03
CA LYS A 153 6.80 6.54 7.32
C LYS A 153 7.34 5.33 8.05
N ILE A 154 6.70 4.98 9.16
CA ILE A 154 6.99 3.78 9.93
C ILE A 154 5.89 2.74 9.66
N GLU A 155 6.25 1.53 9.23
CA GLU A 155 5.30 0.43 9.06
C GLU A 155 5.08 -0.28 10.39
N GLY A 156 3.88 -0.13 10.96
CA GLY A 156 3.55 -0.68 12.28
C GLY A 156 2.14 -1.22 12.44
N ARG A 157 1.31 -1.22 11.37
CA ARG A 157 -0.13 -1.56 11.43
C ARG A 157 -0.44 -2.90 12.10
N MET A 158 0.37 -3.93 11.85
CA MET A 158 0.20 -5.28 12.41
C MET A 158 1.18 -5.56 13.56
N LYS A 159 1.75 -4.52 14.16
CA LYS A 159 2.74 -4.62 15.23
C LYS A 159 2.13 -4.23 16.56
N ARG A 160 2.81 -4.62 17.65
CA ARG A 160 2.43 -4.26 19.01
C ARG A 160 2.73 -2.77 19.27
N PRO A 161 2.03 -2.12 20.23
CA PRO A 161 2.29 -0.72 20.59
C PRO A 161 3.75 -0.44 20.97
N GLU A 162 4.40 -1.39 21.65
CA GLU A 162 5.79 -1.28 22.08
C GLU A 162 6.75 -1.15 20.86
N TYR A 163 6.45 -1.86 19.78
CA TYR A 163 7.22 -1.73 18.53
C TYR A 163 7.09 -0.31 17.96
N VAL A 164 5.87 0.21 17.91
CA VAL A 164 5.63 1.55 17.37
C VAL A 164 6.32 2.61 18.22
N ALA A 165 6.20 2.51 19.55
CA ALA A 165 6.87 3.42 20.50
C ALA A 165 8.39 3.40 20.34
N ALA A 166 9.00 2.21 20.24
CA ALA A 166 10.44 2.08 20.05
C ALA A 166 10.90 2.68 18.70
N ALA A 167 10.14 2.42 17.61
CA ALA A 167 10.47 2.93 16.29
C ALA A 167 10.36 4.46 16.21
N VAL A 168 9.29 5.03 16.76
CA VAL A 168 9.08 6.49 16.80
C VAL A 168 10.16 7.16 17.65
N THR A 169 10.46 6.62 18.83
CA THR A 169 11.50 7.16 19.71
C THR A 169 12.87 7.14 19.03
N ALA A 170 13.21 6.04 18.35
CA ALA A 170 14.49 5.92 17.66
C ALA A 170 14.60 6.91 16.46
N CYS A 171 13.50 7.07 15.70
CA CYS A 171 13.47 8.06 14.61
C CYS A 171 13.58 9.50 15.14
N LYS A 172 12.87 9.83 16.24
CA LYS A 172 12.93 11.15 16.84
C LYS A 172 14.35 11.48 17.31
N LYS A 173 14.99 10.58 18.06
CA LYS A 173 16.38 10.74 18.51
C LYS A 173 17.35 10.94 17.35
N ALA A 174 17.21 10.15 16.29
CA ALA A 174 18.05 10.29 15.12
C ALA A 174 17.89 11.65 14.42
N LEU A 175 16.67 12.21 14.37
CA LEU A 175 16.41 13.54 13.81
C LEU A 175 16.92 14.67 14.72
N GLU A 176 17.01 14.43 16.03
CA GLU A 176 17.58 15.36 17.02
C GLU A 176 19.13 15.27 17.09
N GLY A 177 19.76 14.45 16.22
CA GLY A 177 21.20 14.23 16.21
C GLY A 177 21.71 13.29 17.29
N GLU A 178 20.80 12.64 18.05
CA GLU A 178 21.13 11.65 19.07
C GLU A 178 21.32 10.26 18.46
N LYS A 179 22.17 9.45 19.06
CA LYS A 179 22.37 8.06 18.64
C LYS A 179 21.14 7.19 18.96
N PRO A 180 20.43 6.64 17.97
CA PRO A 180 19.28 5.77 18.21
C PRO A 180 19.70 4.42 18.80
N ASN A 181 18.88 3.85 19.68
CA ASN A 181 19.11 2.52 20.25
C ASN A 181 18.67 1.43 19.26
N MET A 182 19.59 1.00 18.39
CA MET A 182 19.34 -0.03 17.37
C MET A 182 19.15 -1.42 17.95
N ASP A 183 19.75 -1.72 19.11
CA ASP A 183 19.62 -3.03 19.77
C ASP A 183 18.22 -3.19 20.35
N MET A 184 17.65 -2.12 20.91
CA MET A 184 16.25 -2.09 21.32
C MET A 184 15.30 -2.33 20.13
N LEU A 185 15.54 -1.70 18.97
CA LEU A 185 14.74 -1.92 17.76
C LEU A 185 14.82 -3.38 17.31
N ARG A 186 16.00 -4.00 17.31
CA ARG A 186 16.18 -5.42 16.96
C ARG A 186 15.44 -6.33 17.93
N ALA A 187 15.57 -6.06 19.23
CA ALA A 187 14.96 -6.85 20.28
C ALA A 187 13.43 -6.83 20.22
N VAL A 188 12.81 -5.68 19.88
CA VAL A 188 11.35 -5.58 19.77
C VAL A 188 10.81 -6.43 18.63
N PHE A 189 11.41 -6.33 17.46
CA PHE A 189 11.06 -7.13 16.29
C PHE A 189 12.09 -6.97 15.17
N SER A 190 12.69 -8.07 14.76
CA SER A 190 13.47 -8.15 13.53
C SER A 190 13.35 -9.53 12.88
N ARG A 191 13.82 -9.66 11.65
CA ARG A 191 13.99 -10.92 10.92
C ARG A 191 15.46 -11.11 10.61
N ASN A 192 16.21 -11.58 11.59
CA ASN A 192 17.66 -11.67 11.51
C ASN A 192 18.31 -10.31 11.20
N GLY A 193 17.87 -9.26 11.93
CA GLY A 193 18.31 -7.88 11.79
C GLY A 193 17.57 -7.07 10.73
N PHE A 194 18.22 -5.99 10.28
CA PHE A 194 17.66 -5.01 9.36
C PHE A 194 18.44 -4.96 8.05
N THR A 195 17.82 -4.34 7.03
CA THR A 195 18.44 -4.03 5.75
C THR A 195 18.11 -2.61 5.30
N ASP A 196 19.04 -1.97 4.61
CA ASP A 196 18.89 -0.73 3.87
C ASP A 196 19.23 -0.92 2.38
N GLY A 197 19.26 -2.17 1.92
CA GLY A 197 19.89 -2.56 0.66
C GLY A 197 19.29 -1.90 -0.57
N TYR A 198 17.96 -1.67 -0.62
CA TYR A 198 17.37 -0.93 -1.74
C TYR A 198 17.82 0.52 -1.74
N PHE A 199 17.78 1.20 -0.60
CA PHE A 199 18.19 2.59 -0.46
C PHE A 199 19.66 2.83 -0.82
N THR A 200 20.53 1.89 -0.45
CA THR A 200 21.98 1.99 -0.70
C THR A 200 22.43 1.37 -2.02
N GLY A 201 21.53 0.72 -2.78
CA GLY A 201 21.86 -0.06 -3.97
C GLY A 201 22.62 -1.36 -3.70
N LYS A 202 22.86 -1.71 -2.43
CA LYS A 202 23.60 -2.92 -2.00
C LYS A 202 22.62 -4.05 -1.68
N HIS A 203 22.27 -4.86 -2.66
CA HIS A 203 21.26 -5.91 -2.52
C HIS A 203 21.76 -7.20 -1.86
N GLU A 204 23.01 -7.24 -1.44
CA GLU A 204 23.59 -8.35 -0.72
C GLU A 204 23.05 -8.40 0.72
N ASN A 205 22.85 -9.59 1.25
CA ASN A 205 22.41 -9.81 2.63
C ASN A 205 21.03 -9.18 2.99
N MET A 206 20.13 -9.04 2.00
CA MET A 206 18.78 -8.50 2.24
C MET A 206 17.79 -9.56 2.75
N PHE A 207 18.09 -10.86 2.59
CA PHE A 207 17.20 -11.95 2.95
C PHE A 207 17.34 -12.34 4.41
N GLY A 208 16.24 -12.69 5.06
CA GLY A 208 16.22 -13.07 6.45
C GLY A 208 14.88 -13.65 6.89
N ARG A 209 14.92 -14.49 7.92
CA ARG A 209 13.73 -15.04 8.59
C ARG A 209 13.83 -14.76 10.09
N ARG A 210 12.71 -14.76 10.76
CA ARG A 210 12.70 -14.69 12.23
C ARG A 210 13.08 -16.04 12.80
N ASP A 211 14.09 -16.08 13.67
CA ASP A 211 14.55 -17.28 14.34
C ASP A 211 14.11 -17.33 15.82
N ARG A 212 14.61 -18.35 16.55
CA ARG A 212 14.29 -18.54 17.97
C ARG A 212 14.91 -17.45 18.83
N ASP A 213 16.10 -16.98 18.49
CA ASP A 213 16.81 -15.95 19.24
C ASP A 213 16.11 -14.60 19.11
N ASP A 214 15.62 -14.25 17.92
CA ASP A 214 14.76 -13.08 17.71
C ASP A 214 13.53 -13.11 18.62
N ILE A 215 12.92 -14.29 18.82
CA ILE A 215 11.72 -14.46 19.68
C ILE A 215 12.07 -14.30 21.17
N LEU A 216 13.18 -14.86 21.62
CA LEU A 216 13.65 -14.79 23.00
C LEU A 216 14.03 -13.35 23.37
N ASN A 217 14.78 -12.65 22.52
CA ASN A 217 15.15 -11.26 22.70
C ASN A 217 13.93 -10.35 22.81
N THR A 218 12.87 -10.60 22.03
CA THR A 218 11.61 -9.86 22.14
C THR A 218 10.96 -10.04 23.51
N LYS A 219 10.99 -11.23 24.10
CA LYS A 219 10.37 -11.49 25.41
C LYS A 219 11.08 -10.77 26.55
N SER A 220 12.41 -10.71 26.54
CA SER A 220 13.20 -10.02 27.58
C SER A 220 13.04 -8.51 27.56
N SER A 221 12.92 -7.89 26.38
CA SER A 221 12.85 -6.43 26.20
C SER A 221 11.45 -5.83 26.38
N ILE A 222 10.40 -6.67 26.44
CA ILE A 222 9.01 -6.19 26.53
C ILE A 222 8.72 -5.40 27.81
N GLN A 223 9.36 -5.74 28.94
CA GLN A 223 9.09 -5.06 30.21
C GLN A 223 9.52 -3.59 30.18
N ASP A 224 10.72 -3.30 29.68
CA ASP A 224 11.24 -1.93 29.57
C ASP A 224 10.40 -1.07 28.63
N LEU A 225 9.93 -1.70 27.54
CA LEU A 225 9.10 -1.05 26.52
C LEU A 225 7.68 -0.77 26.98
N LYS A 226 7.10 -1.63 27.84
CA LYS A 226 5.81 -1.36 28.48
C LYS A 226 5.85 -0.10 29.35
N GLN A 227 6.97 0.17 29.98
CA GLN A 227 7.16 1.39 30.76
C GLN A 227 7.15 2.64 29.85
N LEU A 228 7.80 2.55 28.68
CA LEU A 228 7.78 3.60 27.66
C LEU A 228 6.37 3.90 27.13
N CYS A 229 5.57 2.85 26.90
CA CYS A 229 4.18 2.98 26.44
C CYS A 229 3.22 3.51 27.52
N ARG A 230 3.59 3.37 28.80
CA ARG A 230 2.76 3.86 29.93
C ARG A 230 2.96 5.34 30.23
N GLN A 231 4.08 5.93 29.81
CA GLN A 231 4.31 7.37 29.96
C GLN A 231 3.42 8.14 29.00
N LYS A 232 2.24 8.53 29.44
CA LYS A 232 1.39 9.44 28.67
C LYS A 232 2.04 10.82 28.62
N GLN A 233 2.38 11.26 27.42
CA GLN A 233 2.82 12.62 27.19
C GLN A 233 1.70 13.59 27.57
N LYS A 234 2.03 14.61 28.39
CA LYS A 234 1.09 15.65 28.77
C LYS A 234 0.81 16.52 27.54
N ALA A 235 -0.45 16.61 27.15
CA ALA A 235 -0.89 17.28 25.92
C ALA A 235 -1.69 18.58 26.20
N ALA A 236 -2.24 18.74 27.40
CA ALA A 236 -3.01 19.92 27.77
C ALA A 236 -2.96 20.14 29.30
N ASP A 237 -3.07 21.39 29.70
CA ASP A 237 -3.19 21.76 31.11
C ASP A 237 -4.65 21.78 31.55
N LEU A 238 -4.92 21.28 32.76
CA LEU A 238 -6.24 21.34 33.39
C LEU A 238 -6.22 22.30 34.59
N PHE A 239 -7.11 23.26 34.52
CA PHE A 239 -7.50 24.10 35.66
C PHE A 239 -8.83 23.61 36.22
N PHE A 240 -8.97 23.57 37.55
CA PHE A 240 -10.19 23.13 38.20
C PHE A 240 -10.89 24.27 38.91
N GLU A 241 -12.22 24.29 38.91
CA GLU A 241 -13.03 25.11 39.80
C GLU A 241 -13.90 24.15 40.61
N ILE A 242 -13.83 24.26 41.95
CA ILE A 242 -14.59 23.41 42.85
C ILE A 242 -15.48 24.25 43.77
N SER A 243 -16.76 23.87 43.85
CA SER A 243 -17.73 24.48 44.74
C SER A 243 -18.23 23.43 45.75
N ILE A 244 -18.08 23.76 47.04
CA ILE A 244 -18.45 22.90 48.18
C ILE A 244 -19.34 23.73 49.11
N LYS A 245 -20.67 23.61 48.98
CA LYS A 245 -21.67 24.37 49.73
C LYS A 245 -22.52 23.44 50.58
N GLU A 246 -22.96 23.95 51.72
CA GLU A 246 -23.86 23.21 52.60
C GLU A 246 -25.16 22.82 51.86
N ASN A 247 -25.62 21.58 52.03
CA ASN A 247 -26.82 21.02 51.43
C ASN A 247 -26.89 21.07 49.89
N GLN A 248 -25.75 21.24 49.21
CA GLN A 248 -25.66 21.19 47.74
C GLN A 248 -24.70 20.09 47.31
N PRO A 249 -24.92 19.46 46.15
CA PRO A 249 -23.94 18.56 45.59
C PRO A 249 -22.61 19.26 45.32
N VAL A 250 -21.51 18.62 45.63
CA VAL A 250 -20.19 19.15 45.29
C VAL A 250 -20.06 19.24 43.77
N ARG A 251 -19.69 20.42 43.27
CA ARG A 251 -19.51 20.69 41.83
C ARG A 251 -18.02 20.82 41.52
N LEU A 252 -17.55 20.08 40.55
CA LEU A 252 -16.20 20.21 39.98
C LEU A 252 -16.28 20.53 38.50
N THR A 253 -15.76 21.69 38.11
CA THR A 253 -15.57 22.07 36.71
C THR A 253 -14.09 21.93 36.37
N ALA A 254 -13.79 21.23 35.27
CA ALA A 254 -12.45 21.13 34.71
C ALA A 254 -12.39 21.91 33.40
N LEU A 255 -11.37 22.77 33.28
CA LEU A 255 -11.11 23.64 32.13
C LEU A 255 -9.77 23.25 31.52
N SER A 256 -9.79 22.83 30.27
CA SER A 256 -8.56 22.46 29.54
C SER A 256 -8.02 23.63 28.73
N SER A 257 -6.69 23.74 28.63
CA SER A 257 -6.01 24.80 27.87
C SER A 257 -6.38 24.85 26.39
N ASP A 258 -6.92 23.77 25.82
CA ASP A 258 -7.45 23.69 24.44
C ASP A 258 -8.91 24.16 24.31
N GLY A 259 -9.48 24.72 25.39
CA GLY A 259 -10.83 25.27 25.42
C GLY A 259 -11.94 24.24 25.62
N CYS A 260 -11.63 22.99 25.92
CA CYS A 260 -12.61 21.99 26.34
C CYS A 260 -12.92 22.15 27.83
N SER A 261 -14.20 21.98 28.24
CA SER A 261 -14.63 22.02 29.63
C SER A 261 -15.58 20.88 29.93
N ALA A 262 -15.62 20.50 31.21
CA ALA A 262 -16.59 19.54 31.72
C ALA A 262 -16.95 19.88 33.15
N GLU A 263 -18.24 19.78 33.51
CA GLU A 263 -18.77 19.90 34.83
C GLU A 263 -19.29 18.56 35.33
N VAL A 264 -18.95 18.20 36.55
CA VAL A 264 -19.42 16.97 37.18
C VAL A 264 -19.91 17.26 38.61
N LEU A 265 -20.94 16.53 39.03
CA LEU A 265 -21.54 16.66 40.36
C LEU A 265 -21.20 15.41 41.17
N GLY A 266 -20.94 15.64 42.45
CA GLY A 266 -20.72 14.62 43.48
C GLY A 266 -21.82 14.58 44.50
N GLU A 267 -21.58 13.81 45.58
CA GLU A 267 -22.44 13.78 46.76
C GLU A 267 -22.35 15.12 47.54
N ALA A 268 -23.34 15.43 48.36
CA ALA A 268 -23.31 16.59 49.23
C ALA A 268 -22.14 16.47 50.26
N PRO A 269 -21.46 17.58 50.60
CA PRO A 269 -20.38 17.56 51.54
C PRO A 269 -20.91 17.34 53.00
N GLU A 270 -20.05 16.95 53.87
CA GLU A 270 -20.36 16.77 55.29
C GLU A 270 -19.87 17.97 56.11
N ILE A 271 -20.51 18.23 57.27
CA ILE A 271 -20.02 19.21 58.25
C ILE A 271 -18.74 18.67 58.90
N ALA A 272 -17.70 19.48 58.96
CA ALA A 272 -16.41 19.09 59.47
C ALA A 272 -16.45 18.87 61.01
N VAL A 273 -16.15 17.65 61.47
CA VAL A 273 -16.05 17.33 62.92
C VAL A 273 -14.69 17.71 63.46
N LYS A 274 -13.62 17.65 62.65
CA LYS A 274 -12.24 17.95 63.15
C LYS A 274 -11.57 19.09 62.42
N LYS A 275 -11.50 19.00 61.07
CA LYS A 275 -10.87 20.02 60.23
C LYS A 275 -11.68 20.18 58.95
N PRO A 276 -12.02 21.42 58.53
CA PRO A 276 -12.59 21.68 57.21
C PRO A 276 -11.61 21.36 56.09
N VAL A 277 -12.13 21.27 54.86
CA VAL A 277 -11.29 21.06 53.69
C VAL A 277 -10.34 22.24 53.49
N SER A 278 -9.08 21.98 53.15
CA SER A 278 -8.09 23.03 52.89
C SER A 278 -7.68 23.06 51.43
N HIS A 279 -7.16 24.19 50.99
CA HIS A 279 -6.60 24.39 49.63
C HIS A 279 -5.54 23.32 49.31
N GLU A 280 -4.57 23.11 50.20
CA GLU A 280 -3.48 22.15 49.97
C GLU A 280 -4.00 20.71 49.89
N PHE A 281 -5.12 20.38 50.55
CA PHE A 281 -5.75 19.08 50.43
C PHE A 281 -6.33 18.90 49.04
N LEU A 282 -7.08 19.88 48.53
CA LEU A 282 -7.69 19.85 47.19
C LEU A 282 -6.63 19.80 46.10
N GLU A 283 -5.65 20.68 46.17
CA GLU A 283 -4.52 20.71 45.23
C GLU A 283 -3.83 19.34 45.14
N ARG A 284 -3.47 18.76 46.28
CA ARG A 284 -2.84 17.44 46.34
C ARG A 284 -3.69 16.31 45.73
N GLN A 285 -5.03 16.37 45.84
CA GLN A 285 -5.89 15.35 45.25
C GLN A 285 -6.14 15.60 43.76
N LEU A 286 -6.35 16.83 43.33
CA LEU A 286 -6.63 17.21 41.94
C LEU A 286 -5.38 17.11 41.07
N ALA A 287 -4.20 17.36 41.60
CA ALA A 287 -2.93 17.21 40.89
C ALA A 287 -2.57 15.74 40.53
N LYS A 288 -3.29 14.74 41.05
CA LYS A 288 -3.05 13.32 40.72
C LYS A 288 -3.51 12.93 39.31
N LEU A 289 -2.91 13.54 38.29
CA LEU A 289 -3.22 13.35 36.88
C LEU A 289 -2.23 12.43 36.16
N GLY A 290 -1.45 11.62 36.90
CA GLY A 290 -0.33 10.82 36.35
C GLY A 290 -0.72 9.93 35.17
N ASP A 291 -1.86 9.24 35.22
CA ASP A 291 -2.33 8.32 34.16
C ASP A 291 -3.16 9.00 33.06
N THR A 292 -3.19 10.34 33.04
CA THR A 292 -3.93 11.11 32.03
C THR A 292 -2.99 11.88 31.10
N VAL A 293 -3.51 12.40 29.99
CA VAL A 293 -2.79 13.31 29.08
C VAL A 293 -2.75 14.75 29.59
N TYR A 294 -3.18 15.00 30.84
CA TYR A 294 -3.32 16.33 31.42
C TYR A 294 -2.22 16.63 32.43
N SER A 295 -1.78 17.89 32.45
CA SER A 295 -1.02 18.48 33.54
C SER A 295 -1.94 19.30 34.44
N TYR A 296 -1.66 19.34 35.71
CA TYR A 296 -2.39 20.20 36.64
C TYR A 296 -1.85 21.65 36.57
N SER A 297 -2.76 22.63 36.37
CA SER A 297 -2.40 24.05 36.28
C SER A 297 -2.95 24.91 37.43
N GLY A 298 -3.84 24.35 38.27
CA GLY A 298 -4.35 25.07 39.45
C GLY A 298 -5.79 24.69 39.80
N VAL A 299 -6.25 25.22 40.96
CA VAL A 299 -7.63 25.09 41.43
C VAL A 299 -8.14 26.42 42.01
N LYS A 300 -9.35 26.79 41.59
CA LYS A 300 -10.14 27.86 42.25
C LYS A 300 -11.24 27.22 43.07
N GLU A 301 -11.40 27.68 44.29
CA GLU A 301 -12.32 27.10 45.22
C GLU A 301 -13.38 28.11 45.69
N ASP A 302 -14.59 27.61 45.92
CA ASP A 302 -15.70 28.31 46.54
C ASP A 302 -16.32 27.38 47.59
N ILE A 303 -15.87 27.54 48.87
CA ILE A 303 -16.09 26.57 49.93
C ILE A 303 -16.70 27.26 51.15
N ASP A 304 -17.75 26.70 51.72
CA ASP A 304 -18.25 27.11 53.02
C ASP A 304 -17.29 26.62 54.11
N SER A 305 -16.87 27.54 55.02
CA SER A 305 -15.74 27.38 55.93
C SER A 305 -15.84 26.21 56.94
N HIS A 306 -17.01 25.62 57.08
CA HIS A 306 -17.28 24.51 57.99
C HIS A 306 -17.49 23.16 57.29
N MET A 307 -17.28 23.08 55.98
CA MET A 307 -17.49 21.88 55.21
C MET A 307 -16.25 21.01 55.08
N THR A 308 -16.47 19.69 54.88
CA THR A 308 -15.42 18.72 54.58
C THR A 308 -15.85 17.77 53.46
N ILE A 309 -14.86 17.20 52.77
CA ILE A 309 -15.07 16.22 51.70
C ILE A 309 -13.99 15.13 51.78
N SER A 310 -14.36 13.90 51.46
CA SER A 310 -13.42 12.79 51.46
C SER A 310 -12.45 12.84 50.27
N ALA A 311 -11.21 12.35 50.49
CA ALA A 311 -10.26 12.19 49.40
C ALA A 311 -10.78 11.25 48.28
N LYS A 312 -11.62 10.28 48.64
CA LYS A 312 -12.27 9.37 47.69
C LYS A 312 -13.18 10.15 46.74
N THR A 313 -14.04 10.99 47.27
CA THR A 313 -15.00 11.80 46.50
C THR A 313 -14.29 12.76 45.54
N VAL A 314 -13.25 13.48 46.01
CA VAL A 314 -12.45 14.38 45.16
C VAL A 314 -11.78 13.61 44.01
N ASN A 315 -11.22 12.44 44.29
CA ASN A 315 -10.57 11.60 43.29
C ASN A 315 -11.58 11.01 42.25
N GLU A 316 -12.80 10.70 42.69
CA GLU A 316 -13.87 10.24 41.78
C GLU A 316 -14.34 11.38 40.87
N LEU A 317 -14.57 12.58 41.44
CA LEU A 317 -14.93 13.76 40.64
C LEU A 317 -13.85 14.11 39.62
N ARG A 318 -12.58 14.13 40.01
CA ARG A 318 -11.47 14.36 39.09
C ARG A 318 -11.47 13.35 37.93
N ARG A 319 -11.63 12.05 38.20
CA ARG A 319 -11.67 11.01 37.17
C ARG A 319 -12.86 11.19 36.22
N LYS A 320 -14.06 11.49 36.77
CA LYS A 320 -15.25 11.78 35.99
C LYS A 320 -15.06 13.00 35.09
N ALA A 321 -14.50 14.09 35.63
CA ALA A 321 -14.25 15.33 34.90
C ALA A 321 -13.25 15.09 33.73
N CYS A 322 -12.16 14.38 33.95
CA CYS A 322 -11.22 14.02 32.89
C CYS A 322 -11.89 13.17 31.80
N ALA A 323 -12.70 12.17 32.16
CA ALA A 323 -13.40 11.32 31.20
C ALA A 323 -14.44 12.11 30.39
N GLU A 324 -15.10 13.10 31.01
CA GLU A 324 -16.08 13.92 30.32
C GLU A 324 -15.43 14.91 29.35
N ILE A 325 -14.27 15.50 29.71
CA ILE A 325 -13.47 16.30 28.76
C ILE A 325 -13.07 15.45 27.54
N ASP A 326 -12.61 14.21 27.76
CA ASP A 326 -12.25 13.31 26.66
C ASP A 326 -13.46 13.04 25.75
N ARG A 327 -14.65 12.86 26.29
CA ARG A 327 -15.91 12.71 25.51
C ARG A 327 -16.25 13.98 24.71
N ASN A 328 -16.16 15.15 25.35
CA ASN A 328 -16.49 16.44 24.74
C ASN A 328 -15.54 16.74 23.55
N ARG A 329 -14.29 16.33 23.61
CA ARG A 329 -13.35 16.41 22.50
C ARG A 329 -13.82 15.59 21.30
N ILE A 330 -14.31 14.37 21.54
CA ILE A 330 -14.78 13.46 20.45
C ILE A 330 -16.04 14.05 19.79
N VAL A 331 -16.92 14.68 20.56
CA VAL A 331 -18.17 15.29 20.04
C VAL A 331 -17.86 16.49 19.14
N ARG A 332 -16.83 17.30 19.44
CA ARG A 332 -16.41 18.42 18.57
C ARG A 332 -15.91 17.98 17.19
N ALA A 333 -15.42 16.75 17.06
CA ALA A 333 -14.96 16.21 15.78
C ALA A 333 -16.09 15.70 14.86
N LYS A 334 -17.35 15.71 15.31
CA LYS A 334 -18.50 15.36 14.48
C LYS A 334 -18.92 16.55 13.62
N GLY A 335 -18.18 16.78 12.55
CA GLY A 335 -18.67 17.58 11.44
C GLY A 335 -19.91 16.91 10.83
N SER A 336 -20.97 17.66 10.55
CA SER A 336 -22.09 17.16 9.79
C SER A 336 -21.63 16.88 8.36
N ALA A 337 -21.52 15.62 8.00
CA ALA A 337 -21.33 15.24 6.61
C ALA A 337 -22.60 15.64 5.84
N LEU A 338 -22.48 16.60 4.94
CA LEU A 338 -23.52 16.86 3.94
C LEU A 338 -23.52 15.67 2.98
N ILE A 339 -24.50 14.79 3.11
CA ILE A 339 -24.73 13.72 2.14
C ILE A 339 -25.35 14.37 0.91
N HIS A 340 -24.52 14.70 -0.08
CA HIS A 340 -25.03 15.00 -1.41
C HIS A 340 -25.39 13.68 -2.10
N PRO A 341 -26.59 13.57 -2.71
CA PRO A 341 -26.91 12.41 -3.52
C PRO A 341 -25.89 12.33 -4.67
N PHE A 342 -25.12 11.28 -4.65
CA PHE A 342 -24.10 11.03 -5.66
C PHE A 342 -24.79 10.53 -6.93
N LEU A 343 -24.99 11.40 -7.90
CA LEU A 343 -25.62 11.11 -9.19
C LEU A 343 -24.57 10.83 -10.27
N TYR A 344 -23.80 9.76 -10.11
CA TYR A 344 -23.02 9.23 -11.22
C TYR A 344 -23.86 8.19 -11.97
N SER A 345 -24.50 8.59 -13.07
CA SER A 345 -25.01 7.63 -14.04
C SER A 345 -23.83 7.07 -14.84
N ILE A 346 -23.47 5.83 -14.57
CA ILE A 346 -22.52 5.09 -15.39
C ILE A 346 -23.35 4.40 -16.47
N GLN A 347 -23.10 4.72 -17.75
CA GLN A 347 -23.76 4.08 -18.87
C GLN A 347 -23.43 2.59 -18.91
N GLU A 348 -24.40 1.76 -19.30
CA GLU A 348 -24.15 0.36 -19.57
C GLU A 348 -23.20 0.22 -20.76
N HIS A 349 -22.24 -0.68 -20.65
CA HIS A 349 -21.33 -0.97 -21.74
C HIS A 349 -21.95 -1.95 -22.70
N SER A 350 -21.82 -1.70 -24.00
CA SER A 350 -22.21 -2.62 -25.07
C SER A 350 -21.01 -2.98 -25.94
N CYS A 351 -20.68 -4.26 -26.01
CA CYS A 351 -19.58 -4.77 -26.82
C CYS A 351 -20.11 -5.22 -28.18
N CYS A 352 -19.46 -4.75 -29.25
CA CYS A 352 -19.80 -5.07 -30.66
C CYS A 352 -18.83 -6.08 -31.30
N GLY A 353 -18.44 -7.12 -30.58
CA GLY A 353 -17.48 -8.13 -31.03
C GLY A 353 -16.23 -8.16 -30.15
N ARG A 354 -15.60 -9.33 -30.05
CA ARG A 354 -14.45 -9.54 -29.17
C ARG A 354 -13.19 -9.69 -29.99
N GLN A 355 -12.21 -8.83 -29.76
CA GLN A 355 -10.89 -8.90 -30.36
C GLN A 355 -9.98 -9.86 -29.57
N ILE A 356 -9.01 -10.48 -30.27
CA ILE A 356 -7.95 -11.28 -29.68
C ILE A 356 -6.65 -10.49 -29.72
N ARG A 357 -5.99 -10.33 -28.57
CA ARG A 357 -4.65 -9.76 -28.44
C ARG A 357 -3.67 -10.86 -28.06
N ILE A 358 -2.52 -10.87 -28.69
CA ILE A 358 -1.43 -11.79 -28.37
C ILE A 358 -0.31 -11.01 -27.71
N ARG A 359 0.10 -11.43 -26.50
CA ARG A 359 1.26 -10.90 -25.80
C ARG A 359 2.35 -11.96 -25.78
N VAL A 360 3.51 -11.66 -26.36
CA VAL A 360 4.66 -12.56 -26.45
C VAL A 360 5.76 -12.17 -25.48
N GLU A 361 6.60 -13.15 -25.13
CA GLU A 361 7.71 -12.98 -24.23
C GLU A 361 9.07 -12.97 -24.94
N ASN A 362 9.23 -13.72 -26.02
CA ASN A 362 10.51 -13.96 -26.67
C ASN A 362 10.41 -14.02 -28.20
N GLU A 363 11.57 -14.06 -28.83
CA GLU A 363 11.71 -14.06 -30.30
C GLU A 363 11.10 -15.31 -30.92
N ASP A 364 11.28 -16.50 -30.33
CA ASP A 364 10.74 -17.76 -30.87
C ASP A 364 9.23 -17.74 -30.96
N GLN A 365 8.56 -17.12 -29.98
CA GLN A 365 7.11 -16.92 -29.99
C GLN A 365 6.70 -15.88 -31.05
N LEU A 366 7.46 -14.80 -31.18
CA LEU A 366 7.19 -13.71 -32.11
C LEU A 366 7.28 -14.19 -33.59
N TYR A 367 8.31 -14.98 -33.91
CA TYR A 367 8.52 -15.48 -35.30
C TYR A 367 7.45 -16.47 -35.80
N MET A 368 6.65 -17.02 -34.90
CA MET A 368 5.51 -17.89 -35.26
C MET A 368 4.25 -17.11 -35.65
N LEU A 369 4.23 -15.79 -35.40
CA LEU A 369 3.07 -14.96 -35.64
C LEU A 369 3.08 -14.36 -37.06
N ASN A 370 1.88 -14.19 -37.60
CA ASN A 370 1.62 -13.40 -38.79
C ASN A 370 0.46 -12.43 -38.56
N GLU A 371 0.19 -11.55 -39.48
CA GLU A 371 -0.85 -10.51 -39.38
C GLU A 371 -2.26 -11.03 -39.09
N ASN A 372 -2.54 -12.29 -39.46
CA ASN A 372 -3.82 -12.96 -39.23
C ASN A 372 -3.87 -13.73 -37.90
N SER A 373 -2.78 -13.81 -37.17
CA SER A 373 -2.74 -14.53 -35.88
C SER A 373 -3.65 -13.89 -34.83
N ALA A 374 -3.78 -12.55 -34.82
CA ALA A 374 -4.61 -11.79 -33.91
C ALA A 374 -4.99 -10.41 -34.46
N ASP A 375 -5.85 -9.69 -33.74
CA ASP A 375 -6.22 -8.32 -34.07
C ASP A 375 -5.11 -7.33 -33.68
N SER A 376 -4.37 -7.61 -32.59
CA SER A 376 -3.20 -6.84 -32.17
C SER A 376 -2.17 -7.68 -31.40
N PHE A 377 -0.93 -7.17 -31.34
CA PHE A 377 0.24 -7.85 -30.78
C PHE A 377 0.92 -6.98 -29.74
N ILE A 378 1.04 -7.47 -28.52
CA ILE A 378 1.78 -6.81 -27.44
C ILE A 378 3.20 -7.37 -27.44
N ILE A 379 4.18 -6.50 -27.74
CA ILE A 379 5.58 -6.87 -27.93
C ILE A 379 6.44 -6.12 -26.91
N PRO A 380 7.24 -6.83 -26.08
CA PRO A 380 8.14 -6.20 -25.13
C PRO A 380 9.18 -5.28 -25.79
N LEU A 381 9.37 -4.08 -25.25
CA LEU A 381 10.30 -3.05 -25.75
C LEU A 381 11.71 -3.61 -26.03
N ARG A 382 12.18 -4.56 -25.22
CA ARG A 382 13.50 -5.18 -25.42
C ARG A 382 13.66 -5.93 -26.73
N LEU A 383 12.55 -6.47 -27.30
CA LEU A 383 12.60 -7.24 -28.55
C LEU A 383 12.79 -6.34 -29.78
N PHE A 384 12.44 -5.06 -29.71
CA PHE A 384 12.67 -4.12 -30.81
C PHE A 384 14.15 -3.89 -31.12
N LYS A 385 15.03 -4.14 -30.14
CA LYS A 385 16.49 -4.02 -30.32
C LYS A 385 17.15 -5.32 -30.76
N SER A 386 16.53 -6.48 -30.51
CA SER A 386 17.14 -7.78 -30.69
C SER A 386 16.66 -8.52 -31.94
N CYS A 387 15.47 -8.20 -32.46
CA CYS A 387 14.91 -8.93 -33.60
C CYS A 387 14.15 -8.03 -34.56
N LYS A 388 14.04 -8.51 -35.82
CA LYS A 388 13.20 -7.89 -36.83
C LYS A 388 11.74 -8.31 -36.64
N ILE A 389 10.86 -7.32 -36.54
CA ILE A 389 9.43 -7.55 -36.37
C ILE A 389 8.75 -7.47 -37.72
N ASN A 390 8.15 -8.59 -38.17
CA ASN A 390 7.48 -8.71 -39.47
C ASN A 390 5.94 -8.66 -39.33
N LEU A 391 5.44 -7.80 -38.46
CA LEU A 391 4.01 -7.58 -38.24
C LEU A 391 3.66 -6.14 -38.60
N PRO A 392 2.39 -5.86 -39.01
CA PRO A 392 1.95 -4.49 -39.30
C PRO A 392 2.10 -3.59 -38.07
N LYS A 393 2.76 -2.43 -38.21
CA LYS A 393 3.08 -1.53 -37.10
C LYS A 393 1.83 -1.03 -36.37
N GLU A 394 0.76 -0.80 -37.08
CA GLU A 394 -0.55 -0.37 -36.59
C GLU A 394 -1.25 -1.42 -35.70
N LYS A 395 -0.83 -2.68 -35.76
CA LYS A 395 -1.33 -3.75 -34.88
C LYS A 395 -0.42 -4.00 -33.69
N ILE A 396 0.71 -3.30 -33.58
CA ILE A 396 1.71 -3.53 -32.54
C ILE A 396 1.50 -2.56 -31.40
N ILE A 397 1.34 -3.10 -30.18
CA ILE A 397 1.31 -2.36 -28.92
C ILE A 397 2.65 -2.62 -28.23
N ILE A 398 3.46 -1.58 -28.05
CA ILE A 398 4.76 -1.67 -27.37
C ILE A 398 4.53 -1.92 -25.89
N GLU A 399 5.18 -2.91 -25.30
CA GLU A 399 5.18 -3.17 -23.88
C GLU A 399 6.49 -2.71 -23.22
N PRO A 400 6.53 -1.58 -22.52
CA PRO A 400 7.67 -1.19 -21.71
C PRO A 400 7.70 -1.97 -20.38
N PRO A 401 8.86 -1.98 -19.65
CA PRO A 401 8.97 -2.72 -18.40
C PRO A 401 8.06 -2.15 -17.31
N ARG A 402 7.33 -3.00 -16.58
CA ARG A 402 6.43 -2.55 -15.49
C ARG A 402 7.16 -1.97 -14.29
N PHE A 403 8.43 -2.34 -14.07
CA PHE A 403 9.32 -1.70 -13.11
C PHE A 403 10.37 -0.88 -13.87
N ILE A 404 10.34 0.43 -13.64
CA ILE A 404 11.11 1.43 -14.40
C ILE A 404 12.46 1.63 -13.72
N ILE A 405 13.54 1.34 -14.45
CA ILE A 405 14.90 1.70 -14.09
C ILE A 405 15.48 2.46 -15.29
N ASN A 406 16.19 3.57 -15.04
CA ASN A 406 16.66 4.46 -16.09
C ASN A 406 15.52 5.00 -16.97
N GLU A 407 14.55 5.67 -16.32
CA GLU A 407 13.36 6.23 -16.97
C GLU A 407 13.66 6.96 -18.27
N LYS A 408 14.70 7.81 -18.27
CA LYS A 408 15.14 8.56 -19.46
C LYS A 408 15.40 7.65 -20.67
N ASN A 409 16.18 6.58 -20.48
CA ASN A 409 16.53 5.66 -21.59
C ASN A 409 15.30 4.93 -22.15
N ILE A 410 14.31 4.63 -21.30
CA ILE A 410 13.06 3.99 -21.73
C ILE A 410 12.26 4.97 -22.59
N PHE A 411 12.09 6.22 -22.11
CA PHE A 411 11.30 7.22 -22.83
C PHE A 411 11.99 7.72 -24.10
N ASP A 412 13.32 7.77 -24.12
CA ASP A 412 14.08 8.06 -25.35
C ASP A 412 13.85 6.95 -26.40
N ALA A 413 13.93 5.68 -26.01
CA ALA A 413 13.63 4.57 -26.89
C ALA A 413 12.16 4.55 -27.38
N LEU A 414 11.21 4.93 -26.54
CA LEU A 414 9.82 5.08 -26.95
C LEU A 414 9.66 6.22 -27.99
N ARG A 415 10.34 7.34 -27.79
CA ARG A 415 10.32 8.46 -28.76
C ARG A 415 10.89 8.05 -30.12
N GLU A 416 11.99 7.29 -30.13
CA GLU A 416 12.56 6.72 -31.37
C GLU A 416 11.55 5.82 -32.09
N LEU A 417 10.92 4.89 -31.36
CA LEU A 417 9.93 3.98 -31.95
C LEU A 417 8.68 4.69 -32.46
N TYR A 418 8.25 5.76 -31.78
CA TYR A 418 7.16 6.58 -32.29
C TYR A 418 7.51 7.22 -33.65
N ASN A 419 8.71 7.76 -33.77
CA ASN A 419 9.22 8.33 -35.03
C ASN A 419 9.37 7.26 -36.13
N ASP A 420 9.62 6.01 -35.74
CA ASP A 420 9.64 4.86 -36.63
C ASP A 420 8.23 4.37 -37.05
N GLY A 421 7.16 5.02 -36.54
CA GLY A 421 5.77 4.74 -36.91
C GLY A 421 5.04 3.73 -36.03
N TYR A 422 5.55 3.41 -34.85
CA TYR A 422 4.82 2.63 -33.83
C TYR A 422 4.06 3.58 -32.92
N SER A 423 2.74 3.54 -32.94
CA SER A 423 1.88 4.54 -32.26
C SER A 423 1.09 4.01 -31.07
N HIS A 424 1.21 2.74 -30.70
CA HIS A 424 0.45 2.15 -29.60
C HIS A 424 1.35 1.69 -28.46
N LEU A 425 1.01 2.06 -27.22
CA LEU A 425 1.80 1.80 -26.01
C LEU A 425 0.95 1.15 -24.90
N LEU A 426 1.46 0.08 -24.29
CA LEU A 426 0.85 -0.57 -23.12
C LEU A 426 1.32 0.08 -21.83
N CYS A 427 0.39 0.62 -21.04
CA CYS A 427 0.66 1.31 -19.77
C CYS A 427 0.45 0.36 -18.58
N GLY A 428 1.50 -0.35 -18.16
CA GLY A 428 1.51 -1.19 -16.96
C GLY A 428 1.87 -0.43 -15.67
N ASN A 429 2.26 0.85 -15.79
CA ASN A 429 2.56 1.79 -14.71
C ASN A 429 2.08 3.18 -15.10
N ILE A 430 1.65 3.99 -14.12
CA ILE A 430 1.12 5.34 -14.37
C ILE A 430 2.12 6.29 -15.02
N ALA A 431 3.43 6.07 -14.88
CA ALA A 431 4.46 6.87 -15.53
C ALA A 431 4.31 6.87 -17.05
N TYR A 432 3.88 5.76 -17.64
CA TYR A 432 3.71 5.65 -19.10
C TYR A 432 2.53 6.44 -19.64
N LEU A 433 1.64 6.95 -18.78
CA LEU A 433 0.60 7.89 -19.20
C LEU A 433 1.17 9.20 -19.74
N LYS A 434 2.42 9.56 -19.36
CA LYS A 434 3.17 10.69 -19.94
C LYS A 434 3.50 10.51 -21.42
N ALA A 435 3.52 9.29 -21.95
CA ALA A 435 3.79 9.05 -23.38
C ALA A 435 2.68 9.57 -24.32
N TYR A 436 1.52 9.96 -23.76
CA TYR A 436 0.51 10.71 -24.50
C TYR A 436 1.09 12.00 -25.13
N GLU A 437 2.01 12.66 -24.44
CA GLU A 437 2.69 13.87 -24.93
C GLU A 437 3.51 13.64 -26.19
N TYR A 438 3.87 12.38 -26.48
CA TYR A 438 4.58 12.00 -27.72
C TYR A 438 3.64 11.60 -28.85
N GLY A 439 2.32 11.56 -28.61
CA GLY A 439 1.30 11.17 -29.58
C GLY A 439 0.88 9.70 -29.54
N TYR A 440 1.34 8.93 -28.54
CA TYR A 440 0.94 7.52 -28.39
C TYR A 440 -0.54 7.35 -28.07
N PHE A 441 -1.18 6.37 -28.70
CA PHE A 441 -2.44 5.78 -28.25
C PHE A 441 -2.16 4.84 -27.08
N LEU A 442 -2.75 5.12 -25.91
CA LEU A 442 -2.41 4.46 -24.65
C LEU A 442 -3.39 3.33 -24.32
N HIS A 443 -2.87 2.14 -24.03
CA HIS A 443 -3.61 0.95 -23.62
C HIS A 443 -3.28 0.61 -22.16
N GLY A 444 -4.28 0.60 -21.27
CA GLY A 444 -4.05 0.27 -19.86
C GLY A 444 -3.83 -1.23 -19.65
N ASP A 445 -2.74 -1.61 -18.96
CA ASP A 445 -2.48 -3.01 -18.58
C ASP A 445 -3.04 -3.33 -17.18
N PHE A 446 -3.16 -4.62 -16.85
CA PHE A 446 -3.62 -5.11 -15.54
C PHE A 446 -2.82 -4.54 -14.35
N GLY A 447 -1.57 -4.10 -14.57
CA GLY A 447 -0.72 -3.44 -13.58
C GLY A 447 -1.31 -2.16 -12.99
N LEU A 448 -2.21 -1.49 -13.69
CA LEU A 448 -2.97 -0.34 -13.19
C LEU A 448 -4.05 -0.75 -12.16
N ASN A 449 -4.34 -2.04 -12.01
CA ASN A 449 -5.27 -2.63 -11.03
C ASN A 449 -6.71 -2.09 -11.08
N ILE A 450 -7.24 -1.95 -12.26
CA ILE A 450 -8.61 -1.47 -12.49
C ILE A 450 -9.62 -2.56 -12.12
N THR A 451 -10.58 -2.23 -11.26
CA THR A 451 -11.56 -3.17 -10.71
C THR A 451 -13.00 -2.66 -10.66
N ASN A 452 -13.24 -1.39 -11.03
CA ASN A 452 -14.56 -0.76 -10.95
C ASN A 452 -14.78 0.25 -12.07
N SER A 453 -16.05 0.60 -12.30
CA SER A 453 -16.47 1.50 -13.38
C SER A 453 -16.00 2.95 -13.18
N TYR A 454 -15.80 3.41 -11.94
CA TYR A 454 -15.31 4.76 -11.68
C TYR A 454 -13.85 4.92 -12.06
N SER A 455 -13.02 3.88 -11.81
CA SER A 455 -11.65 3.86 -12.30
C SER A 455 -11.58 3.84 -13.84
N LEU A 456 -12.51 3.13 -14.50
CA LEU A 456 -12.64 3.16 -15.96
C LEU A 456 -12.93 4.58 -16.47
N LYS A 457 -13.89 5.27 -15.85
CA LYS A 457 -14.24 6.66 -16.20
C LYS A 457 -13.06 7.61 -15.96
N ALA A 458 -12.32 7.45 -14.88
CA ALA A 458 -11.15 8.27 -14.60
C ALA A 458 -10.06 8.11 -15.68
N LEU A 459 -9.83 6.88 -16.16
CA LEU A 459 -8.85 6.59 -17.22
C LEU A 459 -9.34 7.04 -18.60
N GLU A 460 -10.63 6.95 -18.88
CA GLU A 460 -11.24 7.54 -20.09
C GLU A 460 -10.97 9.05 -20.13
N GLY A 461 -11.16 9.75 -19.00
CA GLY A 461 -10.88 11.18 -18.88
C GLY A 461 -9.39 11.55 -19.04
N ILE A 462 -8.47 10.61 -18.83
CA ILE A 462 -7.03 10.79 -19.07
C ILE A 462 -6.66 10.54 -20.56
N GLY A 463 -7.56 9.91 -21.33
CA GLY A 463 -7.37 9.68 -22.77
C GLY A 463 -6.81 8.29 -23.10
N LEU A 464 -7.07 7.26 -22.30
CA LEU A 464 -6.75 5.89 -22.70
C LEU A 464 -7.77 5.35 -23.70
N GLU A 465 -7.28 4.59 -24.69
CA GLU A 465 -8.10 3.91 -25.68
C GLU A 465 -8.90 2.74 -25.07
N ASP A 466 -8.23 1.99 -24.22
CA ASP A 466 -8.79 0.82 -23.55
C ASP A 466 -7.98 0.41 -22.32
N VAL A 467 -8.52 -0.56 -21.54
CA VAL A 467 -7.86 -1.07 -20.34
C VAL A 467 -8.05 -2.58 -20.16
N THR A 468 -7.03 -3.25 -19.67
CA THR A 468 -7.11 -4.63 -19.17
C THR A 468 -7.55 -4.59 -17.70
N ILE A 469 -8.70 -5.19 -17.40
CA ILE A 469 -9.23 -5.29 -16.04
C ILE A 469 -8.33 -6.20 -15.20
N SER A 470 -8.14 -5.84 -13.94
CA SER A 470 -7.37 -6.66 -13.00
C SER A 470 -7.93 -8.07 -12.90
N PHE A 471 -7.07 -9.07 -13.04
CA PHE A 471 -7.46 -10.48 -12.89
C PHE A 471 -7.82 -10.89 -11.44
N GLU A 472 -7.74 -9.96 -10.48
CA GLU A 472 -8.33 -10.12 -9.14
C GLU A 472 -9.85 -9.90 -9.15
N THR A 473 -10.44 -9.43 -10.25
CA THR A 473 -11.88 -9.13 -10.36
C THR A 473 -12.66 -10.35 -10.84
N LYS A 474 -13.74 -10.71 -10.10
CA LYS A 474 -14.66 -11.78 -10.55
C LYS A 474 -15.25 -11.46 -11.92
N LEU A 475 -15.37 -12.48 -12.77
CA LEU A 475 -15.96 -12.32 -14.11
C LEU A 475 -17.39 -11.78 -14.06
N SER A 476 -18.17 -12.18 -13.05
CA SER A 476 -19.52 -11.65 -12.82
C SER A 476 -19.57 -10.14 -12.54
N TYR A 477 -18.49 -9.57 -11.98
CA TYR A 477 -18.35 -8.12 -11.82
C TYR A 477 -17.80 -7.48 -13.08
N VAL A 478 -16.82 -8.08 -13.74
CA VAL A 478 -16.30 -7.62 -15.04
C VAL A 478 -17.45 -7.41 -16.02
N ASN A 479 -18.37 -8.39 -16.12
CA ASN A 479 -19.52 -8.37 -17.01
C ASN A 479 -20.56 -7.26 -16.68
N LYS A 480 -20.46 -6.64 -15.49
CA LYS A 480 -21.35 -5.56 -15.03
C LYS A 480 -20.68 -4.18 -15.01
N LEU A 481 -19.41 -4.09 -15.38
CA LEU A 481 -18.72 -2.81 -15.45
C LEU A 481 -19.37 -1.94 -16.53
N GLY A 482 -19.71 -0.70 -16.17
CA GLY A 482 -20.22 0.29 -17.09
C GLY A 482 -19.12 1.29 -17.53
N GLY A 483 -19.48 2.25 -18.38
CA GLY A 483 -18.62 3.27 -18.98
C GLY A 483 -18.31 3.00 -20.44
N ASN A 484 -17.76 3.98 -21.17
CA ASN A 484 -17.58 3.91 -22.62
C ASN A 484 -16.21 3.34 -23.04
N ILE A 485 -15.20 3.46 -22.17
CA ILE A 485 -13.85 2.97 -22.47
C ILE A 485 -13.86 1.46 -22.73
N LYS A 486 -13.22 1.04 -23.82
CA LYS A 486 -13.05 -0.37 -24.14
C LYS A 486 -12.30 -1.11 -23.04
N ARG A 487 -12.66 -2.35 -22.81
CA ARG A 487 -12.07 -3.16 -21.74
C ARG A 487 -11.82 -4.59 -22.15
N GLY A 488 -10.78 -5.17 -21.58
CA GLY A 488 -10.42 -6.56 -21.82
C GLY A 488 -9.99 -7.30 -20.57
N ILE A 489 -9.76 -8.59 -20.72
CA ILE A 489 -9.22 -9.46 -19.68
C ILE A 489 -8.08 -10.31 -20.22
N ILE A 490 -7.20 -10.81 -19.34
CA ILE A 490 -6.28 -11.88 -19.70
C ILE A 490 -7.06 -13.20 -19.66
N ALA A 491 -7.11 -13.91 -20.77
CA ALA A 491 -7.86 -15.15 -20.90
C ALA A 491 -6.97 -16.40 -20.92
N TYR A 492 -5.68 -16.24 -21.21
CA TYR A 492 -4.70 -17.34 -21.29
C TYR A 492 -3.36 -16.91 -20.72
N GLY A 493 -2.64 -17.86 -20.11
CA GLY A 493 -1.22 -17.78 -19.77
C GLY A 493 -0.92 -17.93 -18.28
N LYS A 494 0.37 -18.01 -17.96
CA LYS A 494 0.85 -18.05 -16.58
C LYS A 494 0.98 -16.63 -16.05
N LEU A 495 0.00 -16.21 -15.26
CA LEU A 495 -0.05 -14.85 -14.72
C LEU A 495 1.17 -14.54 -13.85
N PRO A 496 1.82 -13.36 -14.00
CA PRO A 496 2.85 -12.91 -13.09
C PRO A 496 2.23 -12.54 -11.74
N VAL A 497 2.66 -13.24 -10.68
CA VAL A 497 2.13 -13.08 -9.33
C VAL A 497 2.98 -12.18 -8.44
N MET A 498 4.25 -11.95 -8.81
CA MET A 498 5.16 -11.02 -8.14
C MET A 498 6.16 -10.43 -9.13
N ILE A 499 6.52 -9.17 -8.92
CA ILE A 499 7.70 -8.52 -9.51
C ILE A 499 8.69 -8.31 -8.37
N ASN A 500 9.93 -8.82 -8.50
CA ASN A 500 10.93 -8.75 -7.45
C ASN A 500 12.19 -8.05 -7.97
N ARG A 501 12.62 -6.99 -7.32
CA ARG A 501 13.89 -6.32 -7.66
C ARG A 501 15.09 -7.20 -7.31
N CYS A 502 15.01 -7.95 -6.21
CA CYS A 502 16.03 -8.95 -5.84
C CYS A 502 15.61 -10.34 -6.32
N CYS A 503 16.52 -11.06 -6.98
CA CYS A 503 16.23 -12.41 -7.43
C CYS A 503 16.37 -13.43 -6.28
N PRO A 504 15.28 -14.14 -5.90
CA PRO A 504 15.31 -15.11 -4.81
C PRO A 504 16.21 -16.31 -5.12
N VAL A 505 16.25 -16.76 -6.38
CA VAL A 505 17.08 -17.90 -6.81
C VAL A 505 18.57 -17.54 -6.80
N LYS A 506 18.92 -16.33 -7.29
CA LYS A 506 20.31 -15.83 -7.24
C LYS A 506 20.81 -15.78 -5.80
N ASN A 507 19.96 -15.34 -4.87
CA ASN A 507 20.33 -15.25 -3.46
C ASN A 507 20.57 -16.63 -2.81
N GLU A 508 19.75 -17.65 -3.12
CA GLU A 508 19.83 -18.96 -2.48
C GLU A 508 20.95 -19.83 -3.07
N ILE A 509 21.02 -19.95 -4.41
CA ILE A 509 21.90 -20.91 -5.09
C ILE A 509 22.83 -20.27 -6.15
N GLY A 510 22.70 -18.97 -6.40
CA GLY A 510 23.44 -18.25 -7.43
C GLY A 510 22.96 -18.53 -8.86
N CYS A 511 23.31 -17.63 -9.80
CA CYS A 511 22.87 -17.74 -11.20
C CYS A 511 23.43 -18.96 -11.94
N ARG A 512 24.63 -19.44 -11.57
CA ARG A 512 25.28 -20.61 -12.23
C ARG A 512 24.49 -21.91 -12.04
N LYS A 513 23.78 -22.06 -10.91
CA LYS A 513 22.94 -23.24 -10.59
C LYS A 513 21.45 -22.98 -10.82
N CYS A 514 21.09 -21.82 -11.38
CA CYS A 514 19.71 -21.37 -11.51
C CYS A 514 18.94 -22.22 -12.51
N ARG A 515 17.82 -22.79 -12.08
CA ARG A 515 16.83 -23.47 -12.92
C ARG A 515 15.63 -22.57 -13.26
N LYS A 516 15.68 -21.28 -12.94
CA LYS A 516 14.60 -20.29 -13.12
C LYS A 516 13.27 -20.74 -12.50
N GLN A 517 13.31 -21.34 -11.32
CA GLN A 517 12.12 -21.82 -10.62
C GLN A 517 12.30 -21.79 -9.11
N LEU A 518 11.16 -21.67 -8.42
CA LEU A 518 11.02 -21.84 -6.97
C LEU A 518 9.97 -22.91 -6.70
N GLN A 519 10.14 -23.68 -5.64
CA GLN A 519 9.17 -24.63 -5.15
C GLN A 519 8.62 -24.18 -3.81
N ASP A 520 7.29 -24.21 -3.63
CA ASP A 520 6.66 -23.94 -2.34
C ASP A 520 6.63 -25.20 -1.46
N ARG A 521 6.20 -25.03 -0.19
CA ARG A 521 6.06 -26.13 0.79
C ARG A 521 5.09 -27.25 0.37
N THR A 522 4.25 -27.02 -0.65
CA THR A 522 3.28 -28.02 -1.17
C THR A 522 3.81 -28.75 -2.41
N GLY A 523 5.03 -28.46 -2.83
CA GLY A 523 5.67 -29.02 -4.02
C GLY A 523 5.31 -28.33 -5.34
N ARG A 524 4.53 -27.25 -5.31
CA ARG A 524 4.20 -26.49 -6.53
C ARG A 524 5.40 -25.70 -7.00
N THR A 525 5.67 -25.76 -8.31
CA THR A 525 6.81 -25.11 -8.94
C THR A 525 6.36 -23.83 -9.65
N TYR A 526 6.93 -22.71 -9.22
CA TYR A 526 6.74 -21.37 -9.78
C TYR A 526 7.90 -21.05 -10.69
N LYS A 527 7.66 -20.75 -11.95
CA LYS A 527 8.69 -20.30 -12.89
C LYS A 527 9.05 -18.85 -12.66
N ILE A 528 10.30 -18.50 -13.01
CA ILE A 528 10.82 -17.15 -12.93
C ILE A 528 11.20 -16.66 -14.31
N LEU A 529 10.64 -15.54 -14.72
CA LEU A 529 11.11 -14.77 -15.88
C LEU A 529 12.18 -13.79 -15.40
N CYS A 530 13.38 -13.93 -15.95
CA CYS A 530 14.47 -13.00 -15.67
C CYS A 530 14.38 -11.80 -16.61
N ARG A 531 14.28 -10.61 -16.03
CA ARG A 531 14.44 -9.33 -16.71
C ARG A 531 15.84 -8.80 -16.42
N GLN A 532 16.21 -7.73 -17.08
CA GLN A 532 17.54 -7.13 -16.87
C GLN A 532 17.75 -6.74 -15.40
N ASP A 533 16.77 -6.07 -14.79
CA ASP A 533 16.90 -5.42 -13.49
C ASP A 533 15.92 -5.94 -12.42
N TYR A 534 15.06 -6.88 -12.79
CA TYR A 534 14.08 -7.51 -11.90
C TYR A 534 13.71 -8.91 -12.37
N VAL A 535 12.97 -9.62 -11.57
CA VAL A 535 12.42 -10.94 -11.95
C VAL A 535 10.93 -10.98 -11.70
N GLU A 536 10.21 -11.75 -12.51
CA GLU A 536 8.78 -12.02 -12.34
C GLU A 536 8.57 -13.47 -11.94
N LEU A 537 7.82 -13.69 -10.87
CA LEU A 537 7.38 -15.00 -10.44
C LEU A 537 6.03 -15.30 -11.09
N LEU A 538 5.93 -16.40 -11.83
CA LEU A 538 4.72 -16.81 -12.54
C LEU A 538 3.87 -17.78 -11.72
N ASN A 539 2.55 -17.69 -11.89
CA ASN A 539 1.63 -18.70 -11.38
C ASN A 539 2.00 -20.10 -11.93
N PRO A 540 2.02 -21.16 -11.09
CA PRO A 540 2.37 -22.51 -11.55
C PRO A 540 1.39 -23.09 -12.56
N GLN A 541 0.14 -22.66 -12.54
CA GLN A 541 -0.91 -23.15 -13.44
C GLN A 541 -1.24 -22.12 -14.51
N THR A 542 -1.46 -22.58 -15.75
CA THR A 542 -1.91 -21.74 -16.86
C THR A 542 -3.37 -21.34 -16.68
N LEU A 543 -3.66 -20.04 -16.68
CA LEU A 543 -5.01 -19.53 -16.84
C LEU A 543 -5.54 -19.96 -18.21
N TYR A 544 -6.74 -20.50 -18.25
CA TYR A 544 -7.35 -20.99 -19.49
C TYR A 544 -8.86 -20.74 -19.49
N MET A 545 -9.38 -20.07 -20.53
CA MET A 545 -10.78 -19.68 -20.64
C MET A 545 -11.41 -20.03 -21.99
N ALA A 546 -10.72 -20.77 -22.90
CA ALA A 546 -11.24 -21.03 -24.25
C ALA A 546 -12.57 -21.81 -24.26
N ASP A 547 -12.76 -22.74 -23.29
CA ASP A 547 -14.01 -23.50 -23.12
C ASP A 547 -15.09 -22.73 -22.34
N ARG A 548 -14.87 -21.45 -22.02
CA ARG A 548 -15.73 -20.58 -21.22
C ARG A 548 -15.88 -19.17 -21.84
N LEU A 549 -15.69 -19.06 -23.13
CA LEU A 549 -15.79 -17.77 -23.84
C LEU A 549 -17.20 -17.17 -23.73
N ASP A 550 -18.24 -17.99 -23.63
CA ASP A 550 -19.63 -17.56 -23.46
C ASP A 550 -19.92 -16.92 -22.09
N ASP A 551 -19.11 -17.25 -21.07
CA ASP A 551 -19.22 -16.62 -19.75
C ASP A 551 -18.65 -15.19 -19.75
N ILE A 552 -17.81 -14.84 -20.75
CA ILE A 552 -17.19 -13.52 -20.90
C ILE A 552 -18.13 -12.62 -21.70
N LYS A 553 -18.77 -11.68 -21.01
CA LYS A 553 -19.71 -10.71 -21.59
C LYS A 553 -19.18 -9.29 -21.37
N ASN A 554 -19.62 -8.33 -22.19
CA ASN A 554 -19.23 -6.92 -22.06
C ASN A 554 -17.71 -6.69 -21.98
N VAL A 555 -16.95 -7.47 -22.78
CA VAL A 555 -15.49 -7.41 -22.88
C VAL A 555 -15.11 -7.28 -24.33
N ASP A 556 -14.45 -6.20 -24.70
CA ASP A 556 -14.12 -5.84 -26.09
C ASP A 556 -12.93 -6.63 -26.62
N PHE A 557 -12.01 -7.07 -25.73
CA PHE A 557 -10.87 -7.89 -26.13
C PHE A 557 -10.46 -8.89 -25.04
N ILE A 558 -9.84 -9.97 -25.48
CA ILE A 558 -9.15 -10.92 -24.60
C ILE A 558 -7.67 -10.96 -24.97
N THR A 559 -6.81 -11.09 -23.95
CA THR A 559 -5.37 -11.20 -24.14
C THR A 559 -4.90 -12.62 -23.87
N LEU A 560 -4.22 -13.22 -24.84
CA LEU A 560 -3.47 -14.46 -24.69
C LEU A 560 -2.03 -14.07 -24.31
N TYR A 561 -1.66 -14.28 -23.06
CA TYR A 561 -0.36 -13.89 -22.51
C TYR A 561 0.60 -15.07 -22.50
N PHE A 562 1.39 -15.20 -23.53
CA PHE A 562 2.44 -16.22 -23.63
C PHE A 562 3.66 -15.79 -22.83
N THR A 563 4.22 -16.73 -22.06
CA THR A 563 5.37 -16.50 -21.16
C THR A 563 6.49 -17.51 -21.41
N ASP A 564 6.28 -18.78 -21.12
CA ASP A 564 7.26 -19.86 -21.27
C ASP A 564 6.80 -20.97 -22.22
N GLU A 565 5.70 -20.72 -22.93
CA GLU A 565 5.17 -21.61 -23.96
C GLU A 565 6.10 -21.71 -25.16
N LYS A 566 6.25 -22.93 -25.67
CA LYS A 566 7.01 -23.19 -26.91
C LYS A 566 6.21 -22.75 -28.14
N PRO A 567 6.85 -22.48 -29.30
CA PRO A 567 6.18 -22.04 -30.53
C PRO A 567 4.95 -22.87 -30.92
N LYS A 568 5.03 -24.20 -30.84
CA LYS A 568 3.90 -25.09 -31.16
C LYS A 568 2.71 -24.93 -30.17
N GLU A 569 3.00 -24.69 -28.90
CA GLU A 569 1.98 -24.47 -27.88
C GLU A 569 1.28 -23.12 -28.08
N VAL A 570 2.02 -22.11 -28.54
CA VAL A 570 1.48 -20.79 -28.90
C VAL A 570 0.45 -20.91 -30.04
N ILE A 571 0.82 -21.58 -31.12
CA ILE A 571 -0.09 -21.78 -32.28
C ILE A 571 -1.33 -22.55 -31.84
N ALA A 572 -1.16 -23.67 -31.14
CA ALA A 572 -2.29 -24.48 -30.66
C ALA A 572 -3.25 -23.69 -29.75
N ALA A 573 -2.72 -22.86 -28.87
CA ALA A 573 -3.54 -22.00 -28.03
C ALA A 573 -4.31 -20.96 -28.84
N ILE A 574 -3.68 -20.30 -29.81
CA ILE A 574 -4.33 -19.32 -30.69
C ILE A 574 -5.50 -19.99 -31.46
N GLU A 575 -5.28 -21.15 -32.02
CA GLU A 575 -6.30 -21.90 -32.75
C GLU A 575 -7.49 -22.28 -31.87
N MET A 576 -7.23 -22.72 -30.63
CA MET A 576 -8.29 -23.03 -29.65
C MET A 576 -9.18 -21.82 -29.36
N TYR A 577 -8.59 -20.63 -29.17
CA TYR A 577 -9.36 -19.41 -28.90
C TYR A 577 -10.10 -18.87 -30.12
N LYS A 578 -9.58 -19.09 -31.32
CA LYS A 578 -10.26 -18.72 -32.56
C LYS A 578 -11.41 -19.64 -32.94
N SER A 579 -11.24 -20.95 -32.71
CA SER A 579 -12.26 -21.96 -33.03
C SER A 579 -13.34 -22.09 -31.98
N GLY A 580 -13.14 -21.50 -30.77
CA GLY A 580 -14.05 -21.68 -29.64
C GLY A 580 -14.04 -23.12 -29.10
N SER A 581 -12.88 -23.76 -29.05
CA SER A 581 -12.73 -25.18 -28.70
C SER A 581 -13.23 -25.47 -27.29
N ALA A 582 -14.07 -26.49 -27.15
CA ALA A 582 -14.58 -26.95 -25.84
C ALA A 582 -13.61 -27.88 -25.09
N VAL A 583 -12.40 -28.12 -25.60
CA VAL A 583 -11.42 -29.01 -24.97
C VAL A 583 -10.81 -28.33 -23.75
N ARG A 584 -10.92 -28.99 -22.59
CA ARG A 584 -10.31 -28.53 -21.33
C ARG A 584 -9.00 -29.29 -21.08
N PRO A 585 -7.84 -28.65 -21.15
CA PRO A 585 -6.57 -29.26 -20.78
C PRO A 585 -6.50 -29.59 -19.27
N GLU A 586 -5.66 -30.56 -18.91
CA GLU A 586 -5.34 -30.84 -17.51
C GLU A 586 -4.40 -29.77 -16.93
N GLY A 587 -4.40 -29.60 -15.61
CA GLY A 587 -3.45 -28.73 -14.89
C GLY A 587 -3.69 -27.23 -15.06
N ILE A 588 -4.84 -26.81 -15.60
CA ILE A 588 -5.20 -25.41 -15.78
C ILE A 588 -5.82 -24.78 -14.52
N THR A 589 -5.89 -23.47 -14.51
CA THR A 589 -6.66 -22.67 -13.53
C THR A 589 -7.61 -21.71 -14.22
N ARG A 590 -8.70 -21.35 -13.52
CA ARG A 590 -9.56 -20.20 -13.88
C ARG A 590 -9.13 -18.92 -13.18
N GLY A 591 -8.00 -18.94 -12.50
CA GLY A 591 -7.55 -17.82 -11.71
C GLY A 591 -8.54 -17.42 -10.62
N LEU A 592 -8.84 -16.14 -10.54
CA LEU A 592 -9.80 -15.56 -9.60
C LEU A 592 -11.15 -15.22 -10.26
N TYR A 593 -11.34 -15.50 -11.54
CA TYR A 593 -12.54 -15.11 -12.29
C TYR A 593 -13.84 -15.71 -11.74
N TYR A 594 -13.80 -16.91 -11.17
CA TYR A 594 -15.00 -17.55 -10.59
C TYR A 594 -15.03 -17.48 -9.06
N ARG A 595 -13.89 -17.60 -8.39
CA ARG A 595 -13.84 -17.60 -6.93
C ARG A 595 -13.68 -16.18 -6.34
N GLY A 596 -13.00 -15.26 -7.05
CA GLY A 596 -12.74 -13.90 -6.62
C GLY A 596 -11.74 -13.81 -5.46
N ILE A 597 -11.77 -12.66 -4.80
CA ILE A 597 -11.01 -12.34 -3.59
C ILE A 597 -11.98 -12.03 -2.44
N LYS A 598 -11.52 -12.32 -1.20
CA LYS A 598 -12.25 -12.00 0.04
C LYS A 598 -12.09 -10.54 0.40
#